data_5b5f08e011f09f5c224eec645d9cf34e
#
_entry.id   5b5f08e011f09f5c224eec645d9cf34e
#
_cell.length_a   1.000
_cell.length_b   1.000
_cell.length_c   1.000
_cell.angle_alpha   90.00
_cell.angle_beta   90.00
_cell.angle_gamma   90.00
#
_symmetry.space_group_name_H-M   'P 1'
#
loop_
_entity.id
_entity.type
_entity.pdbx_description
1 polymer ?
#
loop_
_entity_poly.entity_id
_entity_poly.type
_entity_poly.pdbx_seq_one_letter_code
_entity_poly.pdbx_strand_id
1 'polypeptide(L)'
;MLKILFCILTMFFILGFSQQQFSQDRYQKGSIHKEIVPEKLLQFQNKSFDQSQRPDDKYKKHLRSEYNSKTVVFHTNIIENNEIKSFLNKTFAGNYILTESIFQNWEVSGNKWENNGKDVYTYDMNYNQTEYINHFWDGSDWQESFNWMAEFDEGNNLIKRTFQNRDSTGWVNLWKDSYTYDTNNNQIEYISYVWNGSNWVNSHKSASTYDENNNLIQVVWQSWDGSKYVDNYKEIYTYDEHNNIIGYLGQGWSGTFWSNDYKVTLTYDSNNNLLEEIGEYWYNLKWNKDYRDTYTYDENNNEIEYTGQYGNGNFWVYYYRADLYYNSNNLQSSFVGQDWDGSAWGDSRQGIFTYDENNNRVGIVYQDWDGSAWVNSFRTLNNYSTLTDVEEKIITANKYRLSNNYPNPFNPSTKISYTIPQQSYVLLKVYDLLGSEVAELVNREIEAGNYEITFNASSLPSGTYFYRLQAGSFVETKKMLLLK
;
A
#
# COMPACT_ATOMS: atom_id res chain seq x y z
N MET A 1 -13.74 0.23 -10.29
CA MET A 1 -12.58 -0.61 -10.65
C MET A 1 -11.46 0.18 -11.32
N LEU A 2 -11.70 1.00 -12.33
CA LEU A 2 -10.66 1.81 -12.98
C LEU A 2 -10.06 2.90 -12.06
N LYS A 3 -10.86 3.56 -11.23
CA LYS A 3 -10.36 4.43 -10.14
C LYS A 3 -9.43 3.68 -9.18
N ILE A 4 -9.75 2.43 -8.89
CA ILE A 4 -8.98 1.54 -8.01
C ILE A 4 -7.62 1.24 -8.66
N LEU A 5 -7.58 0.93 -9.94
CA LEU A 5 -6.34 0.64 -10.66
C LEU A 5 -5.50 1.90 -10.91
N PHE A 6 -6.15 3.04 -11.21
CA PHE A 6 -5.47 4.33 -11.38
C PHE A 6 -5.00 4.91 -10.03
N CYS A 7 -5.77 4.74 -8.96
CA CYS A 7 -5.34 5.09 -7.60
C CYS A 7 -4.20 4.16 -7.10
N ILE A 8 -4.23 2.87 -7.38
CA ILE A 8 -3.15 1.95 -6.94
C ILE A 8 -1.85 2.25 -7.69
N LEU A 9 -1.88 2.48 -9.01
CA LEU A 9 -0.70 2.87 -9.78
C LEU A 9 -0.21 4.28 -9.46
N THR A 10 -1.11 5.24 -9.21
CA THR A 10 -0.74 6.59 -8.75
C THR A 10 -0.39 6.61 -7.27
N MET A 11 -0.93 5.72 -6.43
CA MET A 11 -0.57 5.62 -5.00
C MET A 11 0.86 5.13 -4.79
N PHE A 12 1.31 4.10 -5.50
CA PHE A 12 2.72 3.70 -5.43
C PHE A 12 3.66 4.82 -5.90
N PHE A 13 3.24 5.64 -6.86
CA PHE A 13 3.97 6.84 -7.28
C PHE A 13 3.84 8.02 -6.32
N ILE A 14 2.67 8.24 -5.71
CA ILE A 14 2.40 9.41 -4.84
C ILE A 14 2.91 9.17 -3.42
N LEU A 15 2.85 7.95 -2.87
CA LEU A 15 3.43 7.64 -1.56
C LEU A 15 4.95 7.77 -1.54
N GLY A 16 5.65 7.42 -2.63
CA GLY A 16 7.08 7.72 -2.78
C GLY A 16 7.37 9.22 -2.86
N PHE A 17 6.46 10.04 -3.42
CA PHE A 17 6.69 11.47 -3.66
C PHE A 17 6.22 12.36 -2.50
N SER A 18 5.08 12.08 -1.86
CA SER A 18 4.57 12.93 -0.77
C SER A 18 5.44 12.83 0.48
N GLN A 19 6.06 11.69 0.72
CA GLN A 19 6.96 11.54 1.87
C GLN A 19 8.34 12.16 1.66
N GLN A 20 8.86 12.22 0.45
CA GLN A 20 10.06 13.00 0.17
C GLN A 20 9.83 14.51 0.33
N GLN A 21 8.66 15.03 0.01
CA GLN A 21 8.33 16.44 0.20
C GLN A 21 8.11 16.80 1.67
N PHE A 22 7.54 15.88 2.48
CA PHE A 22 7.41 16.08 3.93
C PHE A 22 8.75 16.05 4.69
N SER A 23 9.76 15.35 4.16
CA SER A 23 11.11 15.37 4.73
C SER A 23 11.89 16.63 4.34
N GLN A 24 11.64 17.23 3.17
CA GLN A 24 12.35 18.44 2.73
C GLN A 24 11.93 19.71 3.46
N ASP A 25 10.66 19.88 3.82
CA ASP A 25 10.19 21.09 4.52
C ASP A 25 10.62 21.16 6.00
N ARG A 26 11.03 20.06 6.61
CA ARG A 26 11.62 20.05 7.97
C ARG A 26 13.13 20.18 8.02
N TYR A 27 13.85 20.02 6.91
CA TYR A 27 15.31 20.02 6.87
C TYR A 27 15.94 21.32 6.34
N GLN A 28 15.18 22.38 6.12
CA GLN A 28 15.74 23.69 5.72
C GLN A 28 16.31 24.50 6.89
N LYS A 29 16.93 23.86 7.90
CA LYS A 29 17.90 24.52 8.77
C LYS A 29 19.04 23.58 9.15
N GLY A 30 20.05 23.51 8.30
CA GLY A 30 21.33 22.85 8.62
C GLY A 30 21.91 22.03 7.49
N SER A 31 22.72 22.66 6.65
CA SER A 31 23.83 22.16 5.79
C SER A 31 23.81 20.74 5.21
N ILE A 32 23.70 20.70 3.86
CA ILE A 32 24.51 19.97 2.87
C ILE A 32 24.55 18.45 2.97
N HIS A 33 23.77 17.80 2.09
CA HIS A 33 24.29 16.85 1.10
C HIS A 33 23.26 16.73 -0.05
N LYS A 34 23.71 17.07 -1.27
CA LYS A 34 22.99 16.83 -2.52
C LYS A 34 22.96 15.33 -2.77
N GLU A 35 21.84 14.66 -2.54
CA GLU A 35 21.59 13.37 -3.13
C GLU A 35 20.91 13.55 -4.49
N ILE A 36 21.51 12.88 -5.46
CA ILE A 36 21.16 12.93 -6.87
C ILE A 36 19.87 12.14 -7.08
N VAL A 37 18.75 12.82 -7.17
CA VAL A 37 17.55 12.26 -7.81
C VAL A 37 17.83 12.20 -9.30
N PRO A 38 17.65 11.05 -9.99
CA PRO A 38 17.90 10.99 -11.43
C PRO A 38 17.03 12.01 -12.16
N GLU A 39 17.64 12.97 -12.79
CA GLU A 39 17.03 14.07 -13.56
C GLU A 39 16.07 13.58 -14.65
N LYS A 40 16.14 12.32 -15.05
CA LYS A 40 15.26 11.66 -16.01
C LYS A 40 13.83 11.43 -15.50
N LEU A 41 13.59 11.29 -14.21
CA LEU A 41 12.22 11.14 -13.66
C LEU A 41 11.45 12.46 -13.65
N LEU A 42 12.15 13.58 -13.45
CA LEU A 42 11.58 14.94 -13.53
C LEU A 42 11.23 15.36 -14.97
N GLN A 43 11.93 14.81 -15.98
CA GLN A 43 11.65 15.14 -17.39
C GLN A 43 10.37 14.45 -17.92
N PHE A 44 9.94 13.31 -17.34
CA PHE A 44 8.70 12.65 -17.79
C PHE A 44 7.43 13.35 -17.31
N GLN A 45 7.46 14.02 -16.16
CA GLN A 45 6.32 14.83 -15.70
C GLN A 45 6.15 16.14 -16.48
N ASN A 46 7.22 16.64 -17.12
CA ASN A 46 7.21 17.93 -17.83
C ASN A 46 6.96 17.82 -19.35
N LYS A 47 6.91 16.61 -19.93
CA LYS A 47 6.73 16.44 -21.38
C LYS A 47 5.32 16.11 -21.84
N SER A 48 4.39 15.81 -20.95
CA SER A 48 3.02 15.44 -21.34
C SER A 48 1.98 16.56 -21.24
N PHE A 49 2.34 17.77 -20.81
CA PHE A 49 1.39 18.89 -20.81
C PHE A 49 2.09 20.24 -20.99
N ASP A 50 1.98 20.81 -22.18
CA ASP A 50 2.23 22.24 -22.41
C ASP A 50 1.04 23.02 -21.83
N GLN A 51 1.18 23.50 -20.59
CA GLN A 51 0.15 24.25 -19.85
C GLN A 51 0.14 25.74 -20.16
N SER A 52 0.80 26.22 -21.23
CA SER A 52 0.96 27.66 -21.52
C SER A 52 -0.26 28.34 -22.10
N GLN A 53 -1.38 27.67 -22.35
CA GLN A 53 -2.54 28.25 -23.07
C GLN A 53 -3.89 28.25 -22.33
N ARG A 54 -3.94 28.19 -21.01
CA ARG A 54 -5.21 28.34 -20.26
C ARG A 54 -5.16 29.58 -19.36
N PRO A 55 -6.08 30.56 -19.52
CA PRO A 55 -6.24 31.65 -18.55
C PRO A 55 -6.86 31.07 -17.27
N ASP A 56 -6.30 31.23 -16.11
CA ASP A 56 -6.75 30.86 -14.75
C ASP A 56 -6.00 29.76 -13.98
N ASP A 57 -4.91 29.20 -14.52
CA ASP A 57 -4.18 28.10 -13.85
C ASP A 57 -3.38 28.51 -12.60
N LYS A 58 -3.17 29.79 -12.37
CA LYS A 58 -2.34 30.27 -11.24
C LYS A 58 -3.00 30.04 -9.87
N TYR A 59 -4.34 30.04 -9.81
CA TYR A 59 -5.12 29.81 -8.60
C TYR A 59 -5.34 28.31 -8.32
N LYS A 60 -5.51 27.50 -9.37
CA LYS A 60 -5.74 26.05 -9.27
C LYS A 60 -4.49 25.28 -8.83
N LYS A 61 -3.30 25.74 -9.22
CA LYS A 61 -2.03 25.10 -8.85
C LYS A 61 -1.70 25.22 -7.37
N HIS A 62 -2.12 26.28 -6.71
CA HIS A 62 -1.87 26.53 -5.29
C HIS A 62 -2.84 25.71 -4.41
N LEU A 63 -4.11 25.64 -4.77
CA LEU A 63 -5.13 24.85 -4.05
C LEU A 63 -4.94 23.33 -4.21
N ARG A 64 -4.59 22.85 -5.42
CA ARG A 64 -4.31 21.42 -5.66
C ARG A 64 -3.08 20.90 -4.92
N SER A 65 -2.02 21.70 -4.77
CA SER A 65 -0.81 21.28 -4.04
C SER A 65 -0.99 21.22 -2.53
N GLU A 66 -1.83 22.06 -1.93
CA GLU A 66 -2.13 22.02 -0.50
C GLU A 66 -3.23 21.02 -0.14
N TYR A 67 -4.25 20.84 -1.00
CA TYR A 67 -5.39 19.97 -0.74
C TYR A 67 -5.09 18.49 -1.04
N ASN A 68 -4.47 18.18 -2.18
CA ASN A 68 -4.16 16.79 -2.54
C ASN A 68 -3.15 16.12 -1.59
N SER A 69 -2.26 16.89 -0.97
CA SER A 69 -1.29 16.30 -0.02
C SER A 69 -1.91 15.92 1.33
N LYS A 70 -2.99 16.59 1.75
CA LYS A 70 -3.66 16.30 3.03
C LYS A 70 -4.79 15.27 2.88
N THR A 71 -5.60 15.37 1.83
CA THR A 71 -6.79 14.53 1.65
C THR A 71 -6.45 13.13 1.14
N VAL A 72 -5.46 13.01 0.25
CA VAL A 72 -5.05 11.71 -0.32
C VAL A 72 -4.45 10.77 0.73
N VAL A 73 -3.71 11.30 1.72
CA VAL A 73 -3.13 10.48 2.80
C VAL A 73 -4.21 9.86 3.70
N PHE A 74 -5.38 10.52 3.86
CA PHE A 74 -6.43 10.06 4.76
C PHE A 74 -7.38 9.03 4.12
N HIS A 75 -7.62 9.11 2.80
CA HIS A 75 -8.48 8.16 2.08
C HIS A 75 -7.89 6.76 1.95
N THR A 76 -6.56 6.65 1.93
CA THR A 76 -5.87 5.39 1.64
C THR A 76 -6.07 4.32 2.70
N ASN A 77 -6.17 4.68 3.99
CA ASN A 77 -6.16 3.69 5.06
C ASN A 77 -7.50 2.96 5.29
N ILE A 78 -8.64 3.57 4.92
CA ILE A 78 -9.96 2.92 5.04
C ILE A 78 -10.27 2.09 3.80
N ILE A 79 -9.94 2.63 2.64
CA ILE A 79 -10.03 1.94 1.35
C ILE A 79 -9.04 0.76 1.35
N GLU A 80 -7.80 0.93 1.84
CA GLU A 80 -6.83 -0.16 1.95
C GLU A 80 -7.35 -1.38 2.72
N ASN A 81 -8.06 -1.22 3.84
CA ASN A 81 -8.53 -2.39 4.60
C ASN A 81 -9.67 -3.16 3.93
N ASN A 82 -10.62 -2.48 3.28
CA ASN A 82 -11.69 -3.15 2.53
C ASN A 82 -11.25 -3.53 1.11
N GLU A 83 -10.36 -2.76 0.49
CA GLU A 83 -9.81 -3.05 -0.83
C GLU A 83 -8.69 -4.08 -0.78
N ILE A 84 -7.85 -4.11 0.26
CA ILE A 84 -6.88 -5.19 0.46
C ILE A 84 -7.61 -6.51 0.68
N LYS A 85 -8.68 -6.57 1.47
CA LYS A 85 -9.53 -7.77 1.55
C LYS A 85 -10.21 -8.10 0.20
N SER A 86 -10.68 -7.09 -0.53
CA SER A 86 -11.28 -7.26 -1.88
C SER A 86 -10.20 -7.58 -2.93
N PHE A 87 -9.03 -6.98 -2.85
CA PHE A 87 -7.89 -7.25 -3.72
C PHE A 87 -7.30 -8.63 -3.43
N LEU A 88 -7.09 -9.01 -2.18
CA LEU A 88 -6.67 -10.35 -1.79
C LEU A 88 -7.71 -11.40 -2.21
N ASN A 89 -9.01 -11.14 -2.02
CA ASN A 89 -10.06 -12.02 -2.52
C ASN A 89 -10.14 -12.10 -4.05
N LYS A 90 -9.59 -11.13 -4.81
CA LYS A 90 -9.51 -11.14 -6.29
C LYS A 90 -8.15 -11.57 -6.83
N THR A 91 -7.09 -11.54 -6.02
CA THR A 91 -5.78 -12.10 -6.37
C THR A 91 -5.81 -13.63 -6.34
N PHE A 92 -6.83 -14.21 -5.71
CA PHE A 92 -7.12 -15.64 -5.69
C PHE A 92 -8.14 -15.99 -6.80
N ALA A 93 -7.74 -15.96 -8.07
CA ALA A 93 -8.49 -16.65 -9.11
C ALA A 93 -8.18 -18.15 -9.01
N GLY A 94 -8.94 -18.89 -8.20
CA GLY A 94 -8.70 -20.31 -7.97
C GLY A 94 -7.49 -20.58 -7.05
N ASN A 95 -6.61 -21.50 -7.47
CA ASN A 95 -5.45 -21.95 -6.69
C ASN A 95 -4.14 -21.19 -7.03
N TYR A 96 -4.22 -19.92 -7.43
CA TYR A 96 -3.07 -19.14 -7.89
C TYR A 96 -2.88 -17.87 -7.05
N ILE A 97 -1.63 -17.48 -6.85
CA ILE A 97 -1.24 -16.30 -6.08
C ILE A 97 -0.17 -15.52 -6.85
N LEU A 98 -0.31 -14.21 -6.89
CA LEU A 98 0.62 -13.30 -7.54
C LEU A 98 1.95 -13.28 -6.77
N THR A 99 3.04 -13.66 -7.42
CA THR A 99 4.36 -13.69 -6.80
C THR A 99 5.31 -12.61 -7.30
N GLU A 100 5.08 -12.10 -8.50
CA GLU A 100 5.92 -11.08 -9.10
C GLU A 100 5.14 -10.24 -10.11
N SER A 101 5.45 -8.93 -10.16
CA SER A 101 5.02 -8.03 -11.23
C SER A 101 6.23 -7.33 -11.83
N ILE A 102 6.36 -7.32 -13.15
CA ILE A 102 7.43 -6.64 -13.89
C ILE A 102 6.83 -5.47 -14.66
N PHE A 103 7.43 -4.29 -14.49
CA PHE A 103 7.04 -3.05 -15.12
C PHE A 103 8.06 -2.68 -16.19
N GLN A 104 7.57 -2.32 -17.39
CA GLN A 104 8.43 -1.97 -18.53
C GLN A 104 7.90 -0.73 -19.24
N ASN A 105 8.81 0.15 -19.61
CA ASN A 105 8.53 1.32 -20.45
C ASN A 105 8.79 1.01 -21.92
N TRP A 106 8.05 1.67 -22.80
CA TRP A 106 8.30 1.58 -24.23
C TRP A 106 9.40 2.56 -24.65
N GLU A 107 10.47 2.03 -25.24
CA GLU A 107 11.55 2.83 -25.84
C GLU A 107 11.29 3.03 -27.33
N VAL A 108 10.85 4.24 -27.70
CA VAL A 108 10.41 4.58 -29.06
C VAL A 108 11.56 4.47 -30.07
N SER A 109 12.77 4.92 -29.70
CA SER A 109 13.93 4.92 -30.60
C SER A 109 14.41 3.52 -30.96
N GLY A 110 14.31 2.58 -30.00
CA GLY A 110 14.68 1.19 -30.18
C GLY A 110 13.51 0.27 -30.56
N ASN A 111 12.27 0.76 -30.59
CA ASN A 111 11.05 -0.02 -30.83
C ASN A 111 10.99 -1.28 -29.96
N LYS A 112 11.25 -1.13 -28.65
CA LYS A 112 11.34 -2.24 -27.68
C LYS A 112 10.85 -1.86 -26.30
N TRP A 113 10.52 -2.88 -25.51
CA TRP A 113 10.24 -2.75 -24.08
C TRP A 113 11.55 -2.76 -23.29
N GLU A 114 11.69 -1.82 -22.34
CA GLU A 114 12.83 -1.76 -21.40
C GLU A 114 12.33 -1.93 -19.97
N ASN A 115 13.08 -2.71 -19.17
CA ASN A 115 12.77 -2.90 -17.76
C ASN A 115 12.84 -1.57 -17.01
N ASN A 116 11.92 -1.38 -16.07
CA ASN A 116 11.83 -0.21 -15.21
C ASN A 116 11.78 -0.60 -13.75
N GLY A 117 10.83 -1.42 -13.36
CA GLY A 117 10.60 -1.85 -11.99
C GLY A 117 10.17 -3.31 -11.90
N LYS A 118 10.31 -3.89 -10.71
CA LYS A 118 9.83 -5.23 -10.39
C LYS A 118 9.41 -5.28 -8.93
N ASP A 119 8.24 -5.82 -8.68
CA ASP A 119 7.69 -6.10 -7.36
C ASP A 119 7.71 -7.60 -7.10
N VAL A 120 8.13 -8.00 -5.91
CA VAL A 120 8.14 -9.40 -5.45
C VAL A 120 7.32 -9.49 -4.17
N TYR A 121 6.46 -10.49 -4.08
CA TYR A 121 5.52 -10.70 -3.00
C TYR A 121 5.77 -12.04 -2.31
N THR A 122 5.81 -12.03 -0.97
CA THR A 122 5.95 -13.22 -0.14
C THR A 122 4.73 -13.37 0.77
N TYR A 123 4.30 -14.60 1.00
CA TYR A 123 3.09 -14.91 1.75
C TYR A 123 3.38 -15.94 2.84
N ASP A 124 2.57 -15.96 3.89
CA ASP A 124 2.57 -17.03 4.89
C ASP A 124 1.66 -18.20 4.47
N MET A 125 1.55 -19.20 5.32
CA MET A 125 0.70 -20.38 5.07
C MET A 125 -0.82 -20.09 5.11
N ASN A 126 -1.21 -18.94 5.64
CA ASN A 126 -2.59 -18.45 5.63
C ASN A 126 -2.83 -17.51 4.43
N TYR A 127 -1.85 -17.42 3.51
CA TYR A 127 -1.84 -16.54 2.34
C TYR A 127 -1.87 -15.05 2.67
N ASN A 128 -1.49 -14.67 3.90
CA ASN A 128 -1.28 -13.27 4.22
C ASN A 128 0.03 -12.81 3.58
N GLN A 129 0.03 -11.67 2.91
CA GLN A 129 1.23 -11.10 2.33
C GLN A 129 2.15 -10.58 3.44
N THR A 130 3.24 -11.29 3.70
CA THR A 130 4.17 -10.99 4.81
C THR A 130 5.33 -10.11 4.41
N GLU A 131 5.65 -10.05 3.12
CA GLU A 131 6.73 -9.20 2.62
C GLU A 131 6.46 -8.74 1.19
N TYR A 132 6.92 -7.56 0.90
CA TYR A 132 6.97 -6.97 -0.43
C TYR A 132 8.34 -6.35 -0.63
N ILE A 133 8.96 -6.59 -1.80
CA ILE A 133 10.23 -5.98 -2.18
C ILE A 133 10.08 -5.34 -3.55
N ASN A 134 10.35 -4.04 -3.62
CA ASN A 134 10.44 -3.32 -4.87
C ASN A 134 11.89 -3.29 -5.36
N HIS A 135 12.05 -3.46 -6.67
CA HIS A 135 13.32 -3.37 -7.37
C HIS A 135 13.22 -2.34 -8.50
N PHE A 136 14.29 -1.63 -8.74
CA PHE A 136 14.47 -0.84 -9.96
C PHE A 136 15.50 -1.51 -10.88
N TRP A 137 15.41 -1.23 -12.16
CA TRP A 137 16.37 -1.69 -13.16
C TRP A 137 17.48 -0.66 -13.34
N ASP A 138 18.75 -1.03 -13.11
CA ASP A 138 19.91 -0.13 -13.23
C ASP A 138 20.51 -0.05 -14.64
N GLY A 139 19.90 -0.77 -15.60
CA GLY A 139 20.37 -0.93 -16.98
C GLY A 139 21.04 -2.27 -17.23
N SER A 140 21.37 -3.04 -16.18
CA SER A 140 22.03 -4.33 -16.27
C SER A 140 21.44 -5.40 -15.35
N ASP A 141 20.94 -5.02 -14.17
CA ASP A 141 20.38 -5.93 -13.17
C ASP A 141 19.32 -5.25 -12.32
N TRP A 142 18.55 -6.07 -11.58
CA TRP A 142 17.54 -5.64 -10.62
C TRP A 142 18.20 -5.27 -9.28
N GLN A 143 17.95 -4.03 -8.84
CA GLN A 143 18.45 -3.52 -7.57
C GLN A 143 17.29 -3.34 -6.58
N GLU A 144 17.41 -3.92 -5.39
CA GLU A 144 16.43 -3.70 -4.31
C GLU A 144 16.42 -2.22 -3.91
N SER A 145 15.24 -1.64 -3.70
CA SER A 145 15.08 -0.22 -3.34
C SER A 145 14.28 0.00 -2.08
N PHE A 146 13.18 -0.72 -1.94
CA PHE A 146 12.21 -0.53 -0.87
C PHE A 146 11.61 -1.88 -0.49
N ASN A 147 11.32 -2.09 0.78
CA ASN A 147 10.51 -3.21 1.22
C ASN A 147 9.53 -2.82 2.32
N TRP A 148 8.54 -3.67 2.53
CA TRP A 148 7.82 -3.73 3.79
C TRP A 148 7.63 -5.17 4.24
N MET A 149 7.55 -5.34 5.57
CA MET A 149 7.26 -6.61 6.22
C MET A 149 6.02 -6.44 7.09
N ALA A 150 5.14 -7.43 7.07
CA ALA A 150 3.89 -7.45 7.82
C ALA A 150 3.86 -8.60 8.83
N GLU A 151 3.20 -8.35 9.96
CA GLU A 151 2.93 -9.32 11.02
C GLU A 151 1.41 -9.42 11.22
N PHE A 152 0.89 -10.63 11.39
CA PHE A 152 -0.53 -10.91 11.54
C PHE A 152 -0.78 -11.62 12.88
N ASP A 153 -1.98 -11.46 13.43
CA ASP A 153 -2.42 -12.21 14.61
C ASP A 153 -2.99 -13.59 14.22
N GLU A 154 -3.45 -14.35 15.22
CA GLU A 154 -4.06 -15.67 14.98
C GLU A 154 -5.39 -15.61 14.21
N GLY A 155 -6.04 -14.45 14.17
CA GLY A 155 -7.24 -14.15 13.40
C GLY A 155 -6.97 -13.68 11.97
N ASN A 156 -5.68 -13.66 11.54
CA ASN A 156 -5.22 -13.10 10.28
C ASN A 156 -5.45 -11.58 10.14
N ASN A 157 -5.56 -10.86 11.25
CA ASN A 157 -5.57 -9.41 11.22
C ASN A 157 -4.13 -8.88 11.15
N LEU A 158 -3.88 -7.90 10.28
CA LEU A 158 -2.60 -7.21 10.19
C LEU A 158 -2.35 -6.40 11.46
N ILE A 159 -1.40 -6.80 12.30
CA ILE A 159 -1.10 -6.11 13.56
C ILE A 159 0.08 -5.15 13.46
N LYS A 160 0.93 -5.33 12.45
CA LYS A 160 2.10 -4.47 12.27
C LYS A 160 2.61 -4.53 10.83
N ARG A 161 3.11 -3.39 10.34
CA ARG A 161 3.86 -3.29 9.07
C ARG A 161 5.09 -2.42 9.30
N THR A 162 6.25 -2.85 8.81
CA THR A 162 7.51 -2.10 8.91
C THR A 162 8.04 -1.84 7.51
N PHE A 163 8.38 -0.60 7.22
CA PHE A 163 8.85 -0.12 5.92
C PHE A 163 10.32 0.27 5.99
N GLN A 164 11.09 -0.09 4.97
CA GLN A 164 12.53 0.12 4.90
C GLN A 164 12.96 0.54 3.49
N ASN A 165 13.97 1.38 3.40
CA ASN A 165 14.70 1.65 2.16
C ASN A 165 16.01 0.86 2.14
N ARG A 166 16.48 0.55 0.94
CA ARG A 166 17.79 -0.03 0.70
C ARG A 166 18.81 1.08 0.49
N ASP A 167 19.91 1.07 1.26
CA ASP A 167 21.08 1.90 1.03
C ASP A 167 22.35 1.03 0.90
N SER A 168 23.51 1.65 0.78
CA SER A 168 24.80 0.95 0.63
C SER A 168 25.20 0.11 1.85
N THR A 169 24.56 0.30 3.01
CA THR A 169 24.83 -0.43 4.26
C THR A 169 23.83 -1.56 4.51
N GLY A 170 22.69 -1.57 3.82
CA GLY A 170 21.65 -2.56 3.97
C GLY A 170 20.24 -1.94 4.00
N TRP A 171 19.29 -2.64 4.62
CA TRP A 171 17.94 -2.15 4.85
C TRP A 171 17.91 -1.17 6.04
N VAL A 172 17.40 0.03 5.80
CA VAL A 172 17.27 1.09 6.80
C VAL A 172 15.79 1.36 7.07
N ASN A 173 15.40 1.34 8.34
CA ASN A 173 14.04 1.62 8.75
C ASN A 173 13.60 3.03 8.33
N LEU A 174 12.34 3.16 7.89
CA LEU A 174 11.69 4.43 7.56
C LEU A 174 10.56 4.73 8.53
N TRP A 175 9.52 3.90 8.50
CA TRP A 175 8.37 3.99 9.40
C TRP A 175 7.82 2.59 9.68
N LYS A 176 7.01 2.50 10.69
CA LYS A 176 6.20 1.32 10.98
C LYS A 176 4.82 1.72 11.42
N ASP A 177 3.87 0.86 11.15
CA ASP A 177 2.49 0.98 11.54
C ASP A 177 2.11 -0.15 12.48
N SER A 178 1.20 0.10 13.42
CA SER A 178 0.57 -0.89 14.27
C SER A 178 -0.93 -0.69 14.29
N TYR A 179 -1.65 -1.80 14.39
CA TYR A 179 -3.10 -1.87 14.27
C TYR A 179 -3.68 -2.63 15.46
N THR A 180 -4.82 -2.19 15.95
CA THR A 180 -5.57 -2.84 17.03
C THR A 180 -7.00 -3.06 16.59
N TYR A 181 -7.56 -4.19 16.95
CA TYR A 181 -8.89 -4.62 16.53
C TYR A 181 -9.79 -4.88 17.73
N ASP A 182 -11.10 -4.75 17.54
CA ASP A 182 -12.12 -5.18 18.50
C ASP A 182 -12.42 -6.68 18.35
N THR A 183 -13.37 -7.17 19.14
CA THR A 183 -13.79 -8.58 19.11
C THR A 183 -14.53 -8.98 17.83
N ASN A 184 -14.97 -8.04 17.02
CA ASN A 184 -15.60 -8.25 15.72
C ASN A 184 -14.61 -8.15 14.55
N ASN A 185 -13.30 -8.03 14.85
CA ASN A 185 -12.22 -7.76 13.90
C ASN A 185 -12.33 -6.40 13.18
N ASN A 186 -13.01 -5.42 13.78
CA ASN A 186 -12.98 -4.06 13.30
C ASN A 186 -11.70 -3.36 13.78
N GLN A 187 -10.99 -2.66 12.90
CA GLN A 187 -9.80 -1.91 13.26
C GLN A 187 -10.19 -0.66 14.06
N ILE A 188 -9.95 -0.67 15.36
CA ILE A 188 -10.31 0.44 16.26
C ILE A 188 -9.20 1.47 16.46
N GLU A 189 -7.94 1.09 16.23
CA GLU A 189 -6.80 2.00 16.37
C GLU A 189 -5.72 1.69 15.34
N TYR A 190 -5.10 2.75 14.85
CA TYR A 190 -3.89 2.73 14.03
C TYR A 190 -2.87 3.70 14.64
N ILE A 191 -1.61 3.31 14.74
CA ILE A 191 -0.50 4.17 15.18
C ILE A 191 0.66 4.04 14.21
N SER A 192 1.13 5.16 13.69
CA SER A 192 2.34 5.25 12.87
C SER A 192 3.51 5.84 13.64
N TYR A 193 4.69 5.28 13.40
CA TYR A 193 5.96 5.70 13.98
C TYR A 193 6.96 5.96 12.87
N VAL A 194 7.78 6.97 13.02
CA VAL A 194 8.89 7.30 12.10
C VAL A 194 10.22 6.95 12.75
N TRP A 195 11.13 6.39 11.97
CA TRP A 195 12.50 6.11 12.41
C TRP A 195 13.36 7.38 12.36
N ASN A 196 13.96 7.76 13.49
CA ASN A 196 14.81 8.94 13.57
C ASN A 196 16.32 8.66 13.43
N GLY A 197 16.67 7.45 12.97
CA GLY A 197 18.04 6.97 12.87
C GLY A 197 18.51 6.15 14.07
N SER A 198 17.76 6.18 15.19
CA SER A 198 18.13 5.45 16.42
C SER A 198 16.92 4.81 17.12
N ASN A 199 15.76 5.47 17.09
CA ASN A 199 14.56 5.03 17.78
C ASN A 199 13.30 5.28 16.93
N TRP A 200 12.24 4.53 17.21
CA TRP A 200 10.91 4.81 16.72
C TRP A 200 10.27 5.95 17.49
N VAL A 201 9.80 6.96 16.78
CA VAL A 201 9.13 8.15 17.34
C VAL A 201 7.68 8.16 16.87
N ASN A 202 6.74 8.44 17.77
CA ASN A 202 5.34 8.61 17.44
C ASN A 202 5.16 9.66 16.32
N SER A 203 4.25 9.39 15.38
CA SER A 203 3.95 10.30 14.27
C SER A 203 2.46 10.62 14.20
N HIS A 204 1.64 9.62 13.91
CA HIS A 204 0.20 9.77 13.75
C HIS A 204 -0.52 8.65 14.49
N LYS A 205 -1.78 8.91 14.81
CA LYS A 205 -2.71 7.93 15.35
C LYS A 205 -4.09 8.16 14.75
N SER A 206 -4.86 7.10 14.52
CA SER A 206 -6.29 7.22 14.30
C SER A 206 -7.08 6.33 15.25
N ALA A 207 -8.29 6.77 15.57
CA ALA A 207 -9.28 6.01 16.32
C ALA A 207 -10.55 5.90 15.47
N SER A 208 -11.05 4.68 15.31
CA SER A 208 -12.23 4.35 14.50
C SER A 208 -13.39 3.94 15.40
N THR A 209 -14.60 4.32 15.00
CA THR A 209 -15.85 3.98 15.69
C THR A 209 -16.81 3.33 14.69
N TYR A 210 -17.51 2.29 15.13
CA TYR A 210 -18.40 1.49 14.30
C TYR A 210 -19.82 1.50 14.89
N ASP A 211 -20.82 1.28 14.03
CA ASP A 211 -22.19 1.05 14.45
C ASP A 211 -22.45 -0.42 14.83
N GLU A 212 -23.69 -0.75 15.17
CA GLU A 212 -24.09 -2.12 15.53
C GLU A 212 -24.05 -3.12 14.36
N ASN A 213 -23.98 -2.63 13.12
CA ASN A 213 -23.83 -3.42 11.90
C ASN A 213 -22.37 -3.59 11.48
N ASN A 214 -21.40 -3.11 12.30
CA ASN A 214 -19.97 -3.02 11.99
C ASN A 214 -19.64 -2.06 10.83
N ASN A 215 -20.50 -1.09 10.53
CA ASN A 215 -20.16 -0.03 9.59
C ASN A 215 -19.29 1.02 10.29
N LEU A 216 -18.21 1.45 9.65
CA LEU A 216 -17.34 2.52 10.14
C LEU A 216 -18.07 3.86 10.10
N ILE A 217 -18.46 4.40 11.25
CA ILE A 217 -19.21 5.67 11.31
C ILE A 217 -18.32 6.90 11.54
N GLN A 218 -17.14 6.71 12.12
CA GLN A 218 -16.22 7.82 12.34
C GLN A 218 -14.76 7.35 12.41
N VAL A 219 -13.85 8.20 11.91
CA VAL A 219 -12.41 8.13 12.18
C VAL A 219 -11.92 9.49 12.66
N VAL A 220 -11.14 9.52 13.74
CA VAL A 220 -10.46 10.72 14.23
C VAL A 220 -8.96 10.51 14.08
N TRP A 221 -8.33 11.40 13.34
CA TRP A 221 -6.89 11.41 13.12
C TRP A 221 -6.22 12.42 14.04
N GLN A 222 -5.08 12.01 14.60
CA GLN A 222 -4.27 12.81 15.52
C GLN A 222 -2.82 12.81 15.05
N SER A 223 -2.14 13.94 15.24
CA SER A 223 -0.71 14.10 14.99
C SER A 223 0.05 14.22 16.30
N TRP A 224 1.26 13.67 16.34
CA TRP A 224 2.14 13.79 17.50
C TRP A 224 2.79 15.17 17.55
N ASP A 225 2.61 15.92 18.65
CA ASP A 225 3.19 17.27 18.82
C ASP A 225 4.58 17.28 19.46
N GLY A 226 5.14 16.09 19.74
CA GLY A 226 6.39 15.91 20.47
C GLY A 226 6.18 15.46 21.92
N SER A 227 4.95 15.56 22.46
CA SER A 227 4.61 15.21 23.84
C SER A 227 3.32 14.40 23.96
N LYS A 228 2.34 14.65 23.08
CA LYS A 228 1.02 14.01 23.05
C LYS A 228 0.44 13.98 21.64
N TYR A 229 -0.59 13.17 21.44
CA TYR A 229 -1.43 13.21 20.25
C TYR A 229 -2.43 14.37 20.34
N VAL A 230 -2.55 15.14 19.24
CA VAL A 230 -3.45 16.28 19.09
C VAL A 230 -4.35 16.02 17.90
N ASP A 231 -5.65 16.27 18.06
CA ASP A 231 -6.62 16.15 16.98
C ASP A 231 -6.17 16.96 15.75
N ASN A 232 -6.39 16.39 14.56
CA ASN A 232 -6.01 16.99 13.29
C ASN A 232 -7.18 16.99 12.31
N TYR A 233 -7.78 15.82 12.08
CA TYR A 233 -8.81 15.61 11.09
C TYR A 233 -9.82 14.57 11.57
N LYS A 234 -11.06 14.67 11.10
CA LYS A 234 -12.11 13.71 11.40
C LYS A 234 -12.97 13.45 10.18
N GLU A 235 -13.36 12.22 9.97
CA GLU A 235 -14.31 11.78 8.96
C GLU A 235 -15.53 11.13 9.62
N ILE A 236 -16.70 11.43 9.08
CA ILE A 236 -17.99 10.89 9.52
C ILE A 236 -18.69 10.30 8.32
N TYR A 237 -19.11 9.04 8.40
CA TYR A 237 -19.71 8.27 7.33
C TYR A 237 -21.19 8.07 7.54
N THR A 238 -21.96 8.05 6.46
CA THR A 238 -23.39 7.75 6.45
C THR A 238 -23.69 6.63 5.48
N TYR A 239 -24.63 5.77 5.82
CA TYR A 239 -24.97 4.57 5.10
C TYR A 239 -26.47 4.52 4.75
N ASP A 240 -26.80 3.81 3.68
CA ASP A 240 -28.19 3.43 3.37
C ASP A 240 -28.60 2.13 4.08
N GLU A 241 -29.80 1.65 3.83
CA GLU A 241 -30.36 0.42 4.39
C GLU A 241 -29.65 -0.86 3.90
N HIS A 242 -28.85 -0.76 2.83
CA HIS A 242 -28.07 -1.86 2.26
C HIS A 242 -26.60 -1.83 2.72
N ASN A 243 -26.25 -0.94 3.66
CA ASN A 243 -24.89 -0.65 4.13
C ASN A 243 -23.95 -0.10 3.03
N ASN A 244 -24.48 0.53 2.00
CA ASN A 244 -23.66 1.32 1.08
C ASN A 244 -23.34 2.67 1.70
N ILE A 245 -22.10 3.15 1.55
CA ILE A 245 -21.71 4.52 1.95
C ILE A 245 -22.41 5.50 1.01
N ILE A 246 -23.38 6.27 1.52
CA ILE A 246 -24.08 7.31 0.75
C ILE A 246 -23.47 8.69 0.94
N GLY A 247 -22.52 8.84 1.86
CA GLY A 247 -21.78 10.06 2.04
C GLY A 247 -20.78 10.02 3.17
N TYR A 248 -19.83 10.93 3.10
CA TYR A 248 -18.94 11.20 4.22
C TYR A 248 -18.60 12.69 4.31
N LEU A 249 -18.33 13.15 5.54
CA LEU A 249 -18.00 14.51 5.90
C LEU A 249 -16.63 14.56 6.55
N GLY A 250 -15.69 15.27 5.94
CA GLY A 250 -14.38 15.59 6.49
C GLY A 250 -14.42 16.91 7.26
N GLN A 251 -13.76 16.94 8.43
CA GLN A 251 -13.65 18.13 9.28
C GLN A 251 -12.22 18.29 9.78
N GLY A 252 -11.64 19.49 9.61
CA GLY A 252 -10.35 19.87 10.15
C GLY A 252 -10.45 20.40 11.58
N TRP A 253 -9.46 20.11 12.42
CA TRP A 253 -9.37 20.62 13.78
C TRP A 253 -8.68 21.99 13.81
N SER A 254 -9.37 23.01 14.34
CA SER A 254 -8.85 24.38 14.44
C SER A 254 -8.02 24.63 15.70
N GLY A 255 -7.88 23.63 16.58
CA GLY A 255 -7.32 23.79 17.92
C GLY A 255 -8.40 23.96 19.01
N THR A 256 -9.64 24.32 18.64
CA THR A 256 -10.75 24.56 19.56
C THR A 256 -12.07 23.96 19.11
N PHE A 257 -12.29 23.83 17.81
CA PHE A 257 -13.52 23.25 17.25
C PHE A 257 -13.24 22.57 15.90
N TRP A 258 -14.13 21.67 15.50
CA TRP A 258 -14.15 21.01 14.20
C TRP A 258 -14.80 21.92 13.18
N SER A 259 -14.13 22.22 12.07
CA SER A 259 -14.67 22.98 10.94
C SER A 259 -14.85 22.07 9.74
N ASN A 260 -15.94 22.26 9.01
CA ASN A 260 -16.14 21.55 7.75
C ASN A 260 -14.97 21.83 6.79
N ASP A 261 -14.60 20.80 6.04
CA ASP A 261 -13.52 20.85 5.07
C ASP A 261 -14.01 20.30 3.74
N TYR A 262 -14.53 19.09 3.76
CA TYR A 262 -14.91 18.36 2.56
C TYR A 262 -16.10 17.45 2.82
N LYS A 263 -16.94 17.22 1.80
CA LYS A 263 -17.96 16.18 1.84
C LYS A 263 -18.08 15.48 0.49
N VAL A 264 -18.49 14.22 0.54
CA VAL A 264 -18.86 13.42 -0.62
C VAL A 264 -20.27 12.91 -0.47
N THR A 265 -20.99 12.84 -1.58
CA THR A 265 -22.29 12.20 -1.69
C THR A 265 -22.22 11.13 -2.77
N LEU A 266 -22.74 9.94 -2.47
CA LEU A 266 -22.76 8.79 -3.38
C LEU A 266 -24.20 8.34 -3.62
N THR A 267 -24.50 7.94 -4.84
CA THR A 267 -25.80 7.38 -5.22
C THR A 267 -25.62 6.04 -5.94
N TYR A 268 -26.54 5.13 -5.70
CA TYR A 268 -26.47 3.76 -6.20
C TYR A 268 -27.76 3.39 -6.96
N ASP A 269 -27.67 2.40 -7.84
CA ASP A 269 -28.83 1.77 -8.43
C ASP A 269 -29.41 0.66 -7.53
N SER A 270 -30.47 0.01 -7.99
CA SER A 270 -31.12 -1.11 -7.27
C SER A 270 -30.25 -2.37 -7.15
N ASN A 271 -29.14 -2.47 -7.88
CA ASN A 271 -28.18 -3.57 -7.82
C ASN A 271 -26.96 -3.22 -6.96
N ASN A 272 -27.01 -2.08 -6.23
CA ASN A 272 -25.89 -1.52 -5.47
C ASN A 272 -24.67 -1.11 -6.33
N ASN A 273 -24.86 -0.81 -7.61
CA ASN A 273 -23.83 -0.22 -8.43
C ASN A 273 -23.76 1.28 -8.19
N LEU A 274 -22.56 1.84 -8.00
CA LEU A 274 -22.34 3.27 -7.81
C LEU A 274 -22.63 4.04 -9.10
N LEU A 275 -23.68 4.85 -9.12
CA LEU A 275 -24.05 5.66 -10.29
C LEU A 275 -23.38 7.02 -10.34
N GLU A 276 -23.19 7.64 -9.18
CA GLU A 276 -22.66 8.99 -9.09
C GLU A 276 -21.92 9.22 -7.77
N GLU A 277 -20.84 9.98 -7.87
CA GLU A 277 -20.09 10.50 -6.73
C GLU A 277 -19.88 12.01 -6.91
N ILE A 278 -20.26 12.80 -5.91
CA ILE A 278 -20.10 14.26 -5.91
C ILE A 278 -19.25 14.67 -4.72
N GLY A 279 -18.08 15.28 -5.01
CA GLY A 279 -17.23 15.93 -4.03
C GLY A 279 -17.51 17.43 -3.95
N GLU A 280 -17.54 17.97 -2.74
CA GLU A 280 -17.69 19.40 -2.47
C GLU A 280 -16.72 19.81 -1.35
N TYR A 281 -16.06 20.96 -1.50
CA TYR A 281 -15.19 21.55 -0.49
C TYR A 281 -15.84 22.73 0.21
N TRP A 282 -15.51 22.91 1.50
CA TRP A 282 -16.03 24.01 2.31
C TRP A 282 -15.15 25.25 2.19
N TYR A 283 -15.71 26.33 1.63
CA TYR A 283 -15.00 27.59 1.51
C TYR A 283 -15.99 28.76 1.58
N ASN A 284 -15.62 29.86 2.25
CA ASN A 284 -16.48 31.05 2.45
C ASN A 284 -17.85 30.70 3.01
N LEU A 285 -17.91 29.83 4.05
CA LEU A 285 -19.13 29.41 4.75
C LEU A 285 -20.18 28.73 3.85
N LYS A 286 -19.76 28.12 2.76
CA LYS A 286 -20.62 27.36 1.85
C LYS A 286 -19.89 26.18 1.24
N TRP A 287 -20.64 25.19 0.78
CA TRP A 287 -20.16 24.09 -0.05
C TRP A 287 -20.00 24.56 -1.48
N ASN A 288 -18.86 24.23 -2.07
CA ASN A 288 -18.52 24.54 -3.45
C ASN A 288 -18.26 23.24 -4.18
N LYS A 289 -18.70 23.13 -5.43
CA LYS A 289 -18.48 21.98 -6.29
C LYS A 289 -16.99 21.75 -6.50
N ASP A 290 -16.53 20.51 -6.34
CA ASP A 290 -15.17 20.09 -6.62
C ASP A 290 -15.13 19.14 -7.81
N TYR A 291 -15.67 17.93 -7.68
CA TYR A 291 -15.78 16.98 -8.76
C TYR A 291 -17.12 16.24 -8.77
N ARG A 292 -17.44 15.67 -9.92
CA ARG A 292 -18.57 14.77 -10.13
C ARG A 292 -18.13 13.66 -11.05
N ASP A 293 -18.28 12.44 -10.60
CA ASP A 293 -18.01 11.24 -11.35
C ASP A 293 -19.31 10.47 -11.56
N THR A 294 -19.52 9.95 -12.77
CA THR A 294 -20.70 9.16 -13.13
C THR A 294 -20.28 7.86 -13.78
N TYR A 295 -21.06 6.81 -13.56
CA TYR A 295 -20.79 5.45 -13.97
C TYR A 295 -22.01 4.84 -14.64
N THR A 296 -21.81 4.03 -15.67
CA THR A 296 -22.86 3.24 -16.29
C THR A 296 -22.46 1.76 -16.33
N TYR A 297 -23.43 0.89 -16.29
CA TYR A 297 -23.23 -0.56 -16.17
C TYR A 297 -23.99 -1.32 -17.23
N ASP A 298 -23.50 -2.50 -17.61
CA ASP A 298 -24.21 -3.45 -18.46
C ASP A 298 -25.17 -4.34 -17.61
N GLU A 299 -25.86 -5.24 -18.28
CA GLU A 299 -26.78 -6.20 -17.66
C GLU A 299 -26.10 -7.20 -16.70
N ASN A 300 -24.77 -7.35 -16.79
CA ASN A 300 -23.95 -8.19 -15.91
C ASN A 300 -23.34 -7.41 -14.73
N ASN A 301 -23.75 -6.14 -14.53
CA ASN A 301 -23.19 -5.19 -13.57
C ASN A 301 -21.68 -4.87 -13.81
N ASN A 302 -21.21 -4.99 -15.04
CA ASN A 302 -19.89 -4.46 -15.39
C ASN A 302 -19.98 -2.98 -15.66
N GLU A 303 -19.07 -2.20 -15.11
CA GLU A 303 -18.91 -0.78 -15.44
C GLU A 303 -18.46 -0.65 -16.90
N ILE A 304 -19.29 -0.06 -17.75
CA ILE A 304 -19.00 0.10 -19.18
C ILE A 304 -18.61 1.54 -19.57
N GLU A 305 -18.96 2.53 -18.75
CA GLU A 305 -18.55 3.91 -18.96
C GLU A 305 -18.30 4.62 -17.63
N TYR A 306 -17.25 5.41 -17.58
CA TYR A 306 -16.94 6.37 -16.54
C TYR A 306 -16.84 7.76 -17.16
N THR A 307 -17.42 8.78 -16.50
CA THR A 307 -17.28 10.18 -16.91
C THR A 307 -16.95 11.07 -15.71
N GLY A 308 -15.86 11.83 -15.83
CA GLY A 308 -15.41 12.76 -14.80
C GLY A 308 -15.67 14.22 -15.18
N GLN A 309 -16.13 15.00 -14.22
CA GLN A 309 -16.36 16.44 -14.32
C GLN A 309 -15.73 17.17 -13.13
N TYR A 310 -15.24 18.38 -13.33
CA TYR A 310 -14.83 19.27 -12.25
C TYR A 310 -15.79 20.43 -12.08
N GLY A 311 -15.87 20.99 -10.86
CA GLY A 311 -16.68 22.15 -10.54
C GLY A 311 -16.05 23.44 -11.06
N ASN A 312 -16.85 24.25 -11.75
CA ASN A 312 -16.49 25.59 -12.17
C ASN A 312 -17.59 26.56 -11.76
N GLY A 313 -17.50 27.07 -10.54
CA GLY A 313 -18.58 27.87 -9.94
C GLY A 313 -19.86 27.02 -9.76
N ASN A 314 -20.93 27.39 -10.48
CA ASN A 314 -22.21 26.67 -10.40
C ASN A 314 -22.36 25.55 -11.45
N PHE A 315 -21.38 25.36 -12.32
CA PHE A 315 -21.46 24.44 -13.46
C PHE A 315 -20.52 23.25 -13.25
N TRP A 316 -20.81 22.13 -13.94
CA TRP A 316 -19.94 20.99 -14.11
C TRP A 316 -19.29 21.06 -15.50
N VAL A 317 -17.99 20.81 -15.57
CA VAL A 317 -17.22 20.82 -16.83
C VAL A 317 -16.58 19.45 -16.98
N TYR A 318 -16.80 18.81 -18.12
CA TYR A 318 -16.16 17.55 -18.45
C TYR A 318 -14.63 17.69 -18.50
N TYR A 319 -13.92 16.64 -18.11
CA TYR A 319 -12.47 16.58 -18.31
C TYR A 319 -11.98 15.24 -18.83
N TYR A 320 -12.65 14.14 -18.47
CA TYR A 320 -12.24 12.79 -18.85
C TYR A 320 -13.45 11.86 -18.93
N ARG A 321 -13.38 10.88 -19.85
CA ARG A 321 -14.26 9.70 -19.83
C ARG A 321 -13.48 8.45 -20.21
N ALA A 322 -14.00 7.26 -19.88
CA ALA A 322 -13.47 5.99 -20.31
C ALA A 322 -14.59 5.05 -20.68
N ASP A 323 -14.45 4.38 -21.83
CA ASP A 323 -15.28 3.25 -22.25
C ASP A 323 -14.55 1.96 -21.90
N LEU A 324 -15.23 1.00 -21.23
CA LEU A 324 -14.66 -0.24 -20.76
C LEU A 324 -15.28 -1.43 -21.50
N TYR A 325 -14.45 -2.39 -21.88
CA TYR A 325 -14.84 -3.54 -22.70
C TYR A 325 -14.49 -4.83 -21.98
N TYR A 326 -15.33 -5.86 -22.17
CA TYR A 326 -15.22 -7.16 -21.49
C TYR A 326 -15.17 -8.29 -22.52
N ASN A 327 -14.47 -9.37 -22.17
CA ASN A 327 -14.41 -10.58 -22.99
C ASN A 327 -15.58 -11.54 -22.66
N SER A 328 -15.64 -12.68 -23.36
CA SER A 328 -16.69 -13.69 -23.15
C SER A 328 -16.69 -14.33 -21.75
N ASN A 329 -15.61 -14.21 -21.00
CA ASN A 329 -15.51 -14.70 -19.63
C ASN A 329 -15.86 -13.60 -18.59
N ASN A 330 -16.44 -12.47 -19.05
CA ASN A 330 -16.80 -11.34 -18.22
C ASN A 330 -15.60 -10.70 -17.53
N LEU A 331 -14.40 -10.78 -18.12
CA LEU A 331 -13.19 -10.14 -17.67
C LEU A 331 -12.93 -8.90 -18.52
N GLN A 332 -12.51 -7.81 -17.92
CA GLN A 332 -12.20 -6.57 -18.63
C GLN A 332 -11.08 -6.82 -19.65
N SER A 333 -11.38 -6.68 -20.94
CA SER A 333 -10.43 -6.92 -22.04
C SER A 333 -9.65 -5.66 -22.42
N SER A 334 -10.28 -4.49 -22.33
CA SER A 334 -9.65 -3.21 -22.61
C SER A 334 -10.43 -2.04 -22.03
N PHE A 335 -9.86 -0.86 -22.10
CA PHE A 335 -10.57 0.41 -21.98
C PHE A 335 -10.00 1.42 -22.96
N VAL A 336 -10.80 2.44 -23.30
CA VAL A 336 -10.38 3.60 -24.07
C VAL A 336 -10.75 4.85 -23.27
N GLY A 337 -9.74 5.64 -22.91
CA GLY A 337 -9.88 6.91 -22.23
C GLY A 337 -9.83 8.08 -23.22
N GLN A 338 -10.64 9.09 -22.96
CA GLN A 338 -10.75 10.31 -23.79
C GLN A 338 -10.72 11.54 -22.89
N ASP A 339 -9.99 12.55 -23.33
CA ASP A 339 -9.92 13.85 -22.71
C ASP A 339 -10.89 14.84 -23.39
N TRP A 340 -11.48 15.73 -22.59
CA TRP A 340 -12.34 16.80 -23.09
C TRP A 340 -11.52 18.05 -23.42
N ASP A 341 -11.54 18.51 -24.68
CA ASP A 341 -10.80 19.69 -25.14
C ASP A 341 -11.54 21.03 -24.92
N GLY A 342 -12.76 20.96 -24.39
CA GLY A 342 -13.69 22.09 -24.23
C GLY A 342 -14.81 22.12 -25.27
N SER A 343 -14.74 21.27 -26.29
CA SER A 343 -15.72 21.19 -27.39
C SER A 343 -16.03 19.76 -27.83
N ALA A 344 -15.07 18.86 -27.73
CA ALA A 344 -15.18 17.46 -28.14
C ALA A 344 -14.33 16.52 -27.27
N TRP A 345 -14.67 15.23 -27.31
CA TRP A 345 -13.86 14.15 -26.75
C TRP A 345 -12.78 13.73 -27.75
N GLY A 346 -11.54 13.67 -27.30
CA GLY A 346 -10.39 13.17 -28.06
C GLY A 346 -9.76 11.98 -27.38
N ASP A 347 -9.38 10.94 -28.14
CA ASP A 347 -8.67 9.80 -27.60
C ASP A 347 -7.39 10.23 -26.91
N SER A 348 -7.09 9.61 -25.74
CA SER A 348 -5.90 9.94 -24.95
C SER A 348 -5.09 8.72 -24.56
N ARG A 349 -5.71 7.71 -23.98
CA ARG A 349 -5.05 6.50 -23.53
C ARG A 349 -5.95 5.28 -23.66
N GLN A 350 -5.35 4.11 -23.98
CA GLN A 350 -6.04 2.84 -23.84
C GLN A 350 -5.21 1.84 -23.03
N GLY A 351 -5.91 0.85 -22.43
CA GLY A 351 -5.29 -0.29 -21.77
C GLY A 351 -5.83 -1.59 -22.37
N ILE A 352 -4.96 -2.55 -22.62
CA ILE A 352 -5.29 -3.86 -23.17
C ILE A 352 -4.85 -4.92 -22.17
N PHE A 353 -5.79 -5.73 -21.66
CA PHE A 353 -5.56 -6.74 -20.65
C PHE A 353 -5.40 -8.12 -21.27
N THR A 354 -4.46 -8.89 -20.74
CA THR A 354 -4.24 -10.29 -21.13
C THR A 354 -4.39 -11.21 -19.94
N TYR A 355 -4.97 -12.38 -20.18
CA TYR A 355 -5.28 -13.39 -19.16
C TYR A 355 -4.72 -14.74 -19.59
N ASP A 356 -4.35 -15.57 -18.60
CA ASP A 356 -4.02 -16.97 -18.83
C ASP A 356 -5.29 -17.85 -18.90
N GLU A 357 -5.11 -19.14 -19.08
CA GLU A 357 -6.19 -20.12 -19.14
C GLU A 357 -6.99 -20.25 -17.83
N ASN A 358 -6.43 -19.77 -16.73
CA ASN A 358 -7.04 -19.79 -15.39
C ASN A 358 -7.72 -18.46 -15.04
N ASN A 359 -7.82 -17.53 -16.02
CA ASN A 359 -8.34 -16.17 -15.85
C ASN A 359 -7.49 -15.27 -14.94
N ASN A 360 -6.24 -15.62 -14.65
CA ASN A 360 -5.31 -14.71 -13.99
C ASN A 360 -4.87 -13.63 -14.99
N ARG A 361 -4.86 -12.36 -14.57
CA ARG A 361 -4.41 -11.26 -15.42
C ARG A 361 -2.87 -11.25 -15.52
N VAL A 362 -2.34 -11.83 -16.58
CA VAL A 362 -0.89 -11.94 -16.80
C VAL A 362 -0.26 -10.68 -17.37
N GLY A 363 -1.05 -9.71 -17.83
CA GLY A 363 -0.48 -8.46 -18.29
C GLY A 363 -1.50 -7.38 -18.60
N ILE A 364 -0.99 -6.16 -18.70
CA ILE A 364 -1.68 -5.01 -19.27
C ILE A 364 -0.67 -4.19 -20.08
N VAL A 365 -1.07 -3.79 -21.29
CA VAL A 365 -0.33 -2.85 -22.13
C VAL A 365 -1.11 -1.55 -22.19
N TYR A 366 -0.46 -0.45 -21.85
CA TYR A 366 -0.97 0.90 -22.01
C TYR A 366 -0.41 1.51 -23.30
N GLN A 367 -1.28 2.22 -24.01
CA GLN A 367 -0.93 2.96 -25.20
C GLN A 367 -1.48 4.38 -25.07
N ASP A 368 -0.68 5.36 -25.47
CA ASP A 368 -1.07 6.76 -25.54
C ASP A 368 -1.39 7.13 -26.99
N TRP A 369 -2.40 8.00 -27.19
CA TRP A 369 -2.78 8.49 -28.51
C TRP A 369 -1.84 9.62 -28.93
N ASP A 370 -1.16 9.49 -30.08
CA ASP A 370 -0.22 10.49 -30.58
C ASP A 370 -0.87 11.55 -31.49
N GLY A 371 -2.21 11.48 -31.68
CA GLY A 371 -2.98 12.30 -32.61
C GLY A 371 -3.31 11.58 -33.93
N SER A 372 -2.72 10.42 -34.20
CA SER A 372 -2.94 9.63 -35.40
C SER A 372 -3.01 8.13 -35.18
N ALA A 373 -2.33 7.62 -34.15
CA ALA A 373 -2.24 6.20 -33.82
C ALA A 373 -2.05 5.96 -32.31
N TRP A 374 -2.34 4.75 -31.87
CA TRP A 374 -2.00 4.26 -30.55
C TRP A 374 -0.53 3.84 -30.49
N VAL A 375 0.24 4.45 -29.60
CA VAL A 375 1.67 4.18 -29.40
C VAL A 375 1.86 3.53 -28.04
N ASN A 376 2.61 2.43 -27.98
CA ASN A 376 2.94 1.80 -26.70
C ASN A 376 3.61 2.80 -25.75
N SER A 377 3.25 2.73 -24.48
CA SER A 377 3.76 3.62 -23.43
C SER A 377 4.37 2.81 -22.28
N PHE A 378 3.58 1.94 -21.69
CA PHE A 378 3.94 1.19 -20.49
C PHE A 378 3.28 -0.18 -20.51
N ARG A 379 3.91 -1.19 -19.86
CA ARG A 379 3.25 -2.46 -19.60
C ARG A 379 3.60 -3.05 -18.24
N THR A 380 2.69 -3.84 -17.71
CA THR A 380 2.92 -4.72 -16.56
C THR A 380 2.82 -6.17 -17.00
N LEU A 381 3.71 -7.02 -16.50
CA LEU A 381 3.67 -8.47 -16.65
C LEU A 381 3.61 -9.09 -15.25
N ASN A 382 2.67 -9.99 -15.02
CA ASN A 382 2.41 -10.62 -13.74
C ASN A 382 2.72 -12.13 -13.81
N ASN A 383 3.44 -12.62 -12.82
CA ASN A 383 3.74 -14.03 -12.63
C ASN A 383 2.96 -14.56 -11.42
N TYR A 384 2.33 -15.72 -11.62
CA TYR A 384 1.55 -16.41 -10.60
C TYR A 384 2.18 -17.76 -10.30
N SER A 385 2.09 -18.19 -9.04
CA SER A 385 2.42 -19.55 -8.62
C SER A 385 1.16 -20.25 -8.14
N THR A 386 1.11 -21.57 -8.26
CA THR A 386 0.02 -22.35 -7.65
C THR A 386 0.17 -22.30 -6.14
N LEU A 387 -0.93 -22.48 -5.40
CA LEU A 387 -0.89 -22.54 -3.94
C LEU A 387 0.02 -23.67 -3.45
N THR A 388 0.05 -24.81 -4.14
CA THR A 388 0.95 -25.94 -3.88
C THR A 388 2.42 -25.57 -4.10
N ASP A 389 2.74 -24.79 -5.16
CA ASP A 389 4.12 -24.32 -5.41
C ASP A 389 4.56 -23.29 -4.37
N VAL A 390 3.61 -22.50 -3.84
CA VAL A 390 3.87 -21.54 -2.75
C VAL A 390 4.13 -22.27 -1.45
N GLU A 391 3.38 -23.32 -1.14
CA GLU A 391 3.66 -24.19 0.01
C GLU A 391 5.05 -24.82 -0.11
N GLU A 392 5.44 -25.31 -1.28
CA GLU A 392 6.81 -25.80 -1.52
C GLU A 392 7.86 -24.68 -1.46
N LYS A 393 7.58 -23.47 -1.98
CA LYS A 393 8.51 -22.32 -1.91
C LYS A 393 8.60 -21.69 -0.51
N ILE A 394 7.52 -21.69 0.25
CA ILE A 394 7.52 -21.31 1.67
C ILE A 394 8.41 -22.29 2.46
N ILE A 395 8.42 -23.56 2.07
CA ILE A 395 9.28 -24.60 2.65
C ILE A 395 10.73 -24.43 2.21
N THR A 396 11.01 -24.00 0.96
CA THR A 396 12.36 -23.72 0.45
C THR A 396 12.74 -22.26 0.67
N ALA A 397 13.00 -21.92 1.89
CA ALA A 397 13.55 -20.61 2.25
C ALA A 397 14.90 -20.37 1.57
N ASN A 398 15.01 -19.31 0.80
CA ASN A 398 16.24 -18.98 0.06
C ASN A 398 17.36 -18.37 0.90
N LYS A 399 17.14 -18.07 2.19
CA LYS A 399 18.13 -17.48 3.11
C LYS A 399 17.96 -18.00 4.54
N TYR A 400 19.07 -18.16 5.26
CA TYR A 400 19.02 -18.36 6.69
C TYR A 400 18.38 -17.15 7.37
N ARG A 401 17.51 -17.39 8.33
CA ARG A 401 16.83 -16.35 9.09
C ARG A 401 16.61 -16.79 10.53
N LEU A 402 16.75 -15.85 11.47
CA LEU A 402 16.30 -16.00 12.85
C LEU A 402 15.28 -14.92 13.14
N SER A 403 14.04 -15.26 13.45
CA SER A 403 12.97 -14.30 13.76
C SER A 403 13.05 -13.81 15.20
N ASN A 404 12.42 -12.67 15.49
CA ASN A 404 12.19 -12.27 16.87
C ASN A 404 11.29 -13.29 17.56
N ASN A 405 11.55 -13.58 18.84
CA ASN A 405 10.68 -14.44 19.63
C ASN A 405 9.35 -13.74 19.93
N TYR A 406 8.27 -14.53 19.98
CA TYR A 406 6.95 -14.02 20.31
C TYR A 406 6.22 -14.95 21.31
N PRO A 407 5.58 -14.36 22.34
CA PRO A 407 5.64 -12.96 22.77
C PRO A 407 7.04 -12.51 23.23
N ASN A 408 7.32 -11.19 23.15
CA ASN A 408 8.51 -10.57 23.75
C ASN A 408 8.15 -9.14 24.21
N PRO A 409 8.07 -8.81 25.53
CA PRO A 409 8.40 -9.68 26.67
C PRO A 409 7.50 -10.92 26.79
N PHE A 410 8.01 -11.98 27.46
CA PHE A 410 7.30 -13.25 27.61
C PHE A 410 7.23 -13.76 29.06
N ASN A 411 6.25 -14.63 29.36
CA ASN A 411 6.03 -15.23 30.66
C ASN A 411 5.27 -16.57 30.55
N PRO A 412 5.80 -17.71 30.98
CA PRO A 412 7.23 -18.05 31.01
C PRO A 412 7.70 -18.61 29.65
N SER A 413 6.81 -18.67 28.64
CA SER A 413 7.08 -19.34 27.37
C SER A 413 7.05 -18.36 26.20
N THR A 414 7.90 -18.60 25.20
CA THR A 414 7.94 -17.86 23.94
C THR A 414 8.26 -18.80 22.79
N LYS A 415 7.86 -18.44 21.58
CA LYS A 415 8.18 -19.15 20.35
C LYS A 415 9.35 -18.46 19.64
N ILE A 416 10.26 -19.24 19.09
CA ILE A 416 11.39 -18.79 18.28
C ILE A 416 11.28 -19.46 16.92
N SER A 417 11.09 -18.66 15.86
CA SER A 417 11.01 -19.15 14.50
C SER A 417 12.33 -18.90 13.78
N TYR A 418 12.75 -19.84 12.94
CA TYR A 418 13.96 -19.74 12.12
C TYR A 418 13.82 -20.50 10.81
N THR A 419 14.62 -20.09 9.84
CA THR A 419 14.59 -20.59 8.47
C THR A 419 15.92 -21.17 8.06
N ILE A 420 15.92 -22.36 7.46
CA ILE A 420 17.09 -23.08 6.96
C ILE A 420 16.92 -23.27 5.45
N PRO A 421 17.72 -22.62 4.59
CA PRO A 421 17.55 -22.67 3.13
C PRO A 421 18.06 -23.95 2.47
N GLN A 422 18.93 -24.67 3.13
CA GLN A 422 19.49 -25.95 2.67
C GLN A 422 19.85 -26.81 3.88
N GLN A 423 19.83 -28.12 3.72
CA GLN A 423 20.22 -29.05 4.79
C GLN A 423 21.51 -28.58 5.45
N SER A 424 21.47 -28.37 6.76
CA SER A 424 22.55 -27.80 7.54
C SER A 424 22.55 -28.35 8.96
N TYR A 425 23.72 -28.43 9.56
CA TYR A 425 23.82 -28.66 11.01
C TYR A 425 23.47 -27.37 11.74
N VAL A 426 22.37 -27.41 12.51
CA VAL A 426 21.78 -26.24 13.19
C VAL A 426 22.01 -26.33 14.69
N LEU A 427 22.53 -25.23 15.24
CA LEU A 427 22.70 -25.02 16.66
C LEU A 427 21.91 -23.78 17.08
N LEU A 428 20.88 -23.95 17.92
CA LEU A 428 20.11 -22.85 18.50
C LEU A 428 20.23 -22.93 20.01
N LYS A 429 20.84 -21.91 20.62
CA LYS A 429 21.14 -21.84 22.05
C LYS A 429 20.68 -20.54 22.66
N VAL A 430 20.41 -20.59 23.98
CA VAL A 430 20.01 -19.43 24.78
C VAL A 430 21.12 -19.12 25.79
N TYR A 431 21.39 -17.82 25.97
CA TYR A 431 22.45 -17.30 26.84
C TYR A 431 21.90 -16.24 27.79
N ASP A 432 22.48 -16.16 28.98
CA ASP A 432 22.25 -15.04 29.90
C ASP A 432 23.06 -13.77 29.50
N LEU A 433 22.92 -12.69 30.28
CA LEU A 433 23.66 -11.44 30.09
C LEU A 433 25.20 -11.58 30.19
N LEU A 434 25.69 -12.61 30.87
CA LEU A 434 27.12 -12.87 31.04
C LEU A 434 27.67 -13.75 29.91
N GLY A 435 26.81 -14.20 28.99
CA GLY A 435 27.18 -15.09 27.89
C GLY A 435 27.21 -16.57 28.29
N SER A 436 26.73 -16.93 29.48
CA SER A 436 26.62 -18.33 29.92
C SER A 436 25.44 -19.00 29.24
N GLU A 437 25.63 -20.18 28.67
CA GLU A 437 24.57 -20.99 28.07
C GLU A 437 23.57 -21.44 29.17
N VAL A 438 22.28 -21.11 28.93
CA VAL A 438 21.19 -21.48 29.86
C VAL A 438 20.22 -22.51 29.26
N ALA A 439 20.23 -22.67 27.93
CA ALA A 439 19.48 -23.72 27.24
C ALA A 439 20.05 -24.02 25.86
N GLU A 440 19.98 -25.29 25.44
CA GLU A 440 20.19 -25.72 24.06
C GLU A 440 18.85 -26.19 23.51
N LEU A 441 18.36 -25.49 22.46
CA LEU A 441 17.03 -25.73 21.89
C LEU A 441 17.10 -26.64 20.66
N VAL A 442 18.17 -26.50 19.85
CA VAL A 442 18.40 -27.32 18.68
C VAL A 442 19.91 -27.61 18.57
N ASN A 443 20.25 -28.87 18.26
CA ASN A 443 21.62 -29.31 18.05
C ASN A 443 21.62 -30.59 17.17
N ARG A 444 21.31 -30.39 15.85
CA ARG A 444 21.21 -31.51 14.90
C ARG A 444 21.25 -31.03 13.46
N GLU A 445 21.41 -31.98 12.53
CA GLU A 445 21.11 -31.74 11.12
C GLU A 445 19.61 -31.48 10.92
N ILE A 446 19.29 -30.45 10.12
CA ILE A 446 17.93 -30.03 9.75
C ILE A 446 17.90 -29.83 8.24
N GLU A 447 16.84 -30.36 7.62
CA GLU A 447 16.54 -30.16 6.20
C GLU A 447 16.19 -28.68 5.92
N ALA A 448 16.12 -28.29 4.62
CA ALA A 448 15.61 -27.00 4.24
C ALA A 448 14.16 -26.83 4.72
N GLY A 449 13.83 -25.68 5.28
CA GLY A 449 12.48 -25.41 5.78
C GLY A 449 12.40 -24.25 6.78
N ASN A 450 11.18 -23.93 7.18
CA ASN A 450 10.85 -23.01 8.26
C ASN A 450 10.55 -23.82 9.52
N TYR A 451 11.08 -23.40 10.65
CA TYR A 451 11.00 -24.10 11.91
C TYR A 451 10.55 -23.16 13.02
N GLU A 452 9.79 -23.69 13.95
CA GLU A 452 9.39 -23.00 15.17
C GLU A 452 9.68 -23.90 16.37
N ILE A 453 10.22 -23.31 17.45
CA ILE A 453 10.47 -24.01 18.71
C ILE A 453 9.96 -23.18 19.88
N THR A 454 9.28 -23.83 20.81
CA THR A 454 8.83 -23.19 22.05
C THR A 454 9.93 -23.26 23.09
N PHE A 455 10.34 -22.11 23.61
CA PHE A 455 11.25 -21.99 24.75
C PHE A 455 10.46 -21.72 26.02
N ASN A 456 10.59 -22.58 27.01
CA ASN A 456 10.01 -22.44 28.35
C ASN A 456 11.09 -22.07 29.36
N ALA A 457 11.03 -20.83 29.85
CA ALA A 457 11.98 -20.27 30.82
C ALA A 457 11.45 -20.29 32.27
N SER A 458 10.54 -21.21 32.61
CA SER A 458 9.95 -21.29 33.97
C SER A 458 10.98 -21.44 35.08
N SER A 459 12.14 -22.03 34.79
CA SER A 459 13.26 -22.21 35.76
C SER A 459 14.22 -21.02 35.86
N LEU A 460 14.11 -20.05 34.93
CA LEU A 460 15.03 -18.90 34.83
C LEU A 460 14.46 -17.69 35.56
N PRO A 461 15.29 -16.80 36.14
CA PRO A 461 14.84 -15.53 36.71
C PRO A 461 14.38 -14.52 35.64
N SER A 462 13.52 -13.56 36.03
CA SER A 462 13.19 -12.43 35.14
C SER A 462 14.46 -11.69 34.72
N GLY A 463 14.56 -11.34 33.43
CA GLY A 463 15.76 -10.69 32.91
C GLY A 463 15.88 -10.76 31.41
N THR A 464 16.96 -10.16 30.91
CA THR A 464 17.31 -10.19 29.49
C THR A 464 18.12 -11.44 29.17
N TYR A 465 17.75 -12.11 28.09
CA TYR A 465 18.43 -13.27 27.54
C TYR A 465 18.70 -13.04 26.05
N PHE A 466 19.66 -13.81 25.50
CA PHE A 466 19.97 -13.82 24.08
C PHE A 466 19.81 -15.23 23.55
N TYR A 467 19.31 -15.37 22.34
CA TYR A 467 19.31 -16.64 21.62
C TYR A 467 20.08 -16.51 20.31
N ARG A 468 20.85 -17.54 19.99
CA ARG A 468 21.79 -17.53 18.84
C ARG A 468 21.53 -18.76 17.99
N LEU A 469 21.26 -18.52 16.71
CA LEU A 469 21.21 -19.51 15.65
C LEU A 469 22.55 -19.56 14.94
N GLN A 470 23.09 -20.75 14.76
CA GLN A 470 24.23 -21.02 13.91
C GLN A 470 23.87 -22.16 12.95
N ALA A 471 24.05 -21.94 11.64
CA ALA A 471 23.80 -22.93 10.61
C ALA A 471 24.81 -22.74 9.46
N GLY A 472 25.76 -23.67 9.34
CA GLY A 472 26.92 -23.50 8.45
C GLY A 472 27.74 -22.25 8.80
N SER A 473 27.88 -21.34 7.85
CA SER A 473 28.57 -20.04 8.04
C SER A 473 27.65 -18.94 8.60
N PHE A 474 26.33 -19.18 8.63
CA PHE A 474 25.37 -18.22 9.15
C PHE A 474 25.37 -18.23 10.68
N VAL A 475 25.42 -17.03 11.30
CA VAL A 475 25.29 -16.82 12.74
C VAL A 475 24.48 -15.55 12.98
N GLU A 476 23.37 -15.68 13.69
CA GLU A 476 22.56 -14.53 14.11
C GLU A 476 22.20 -14.65 15.60
N THR A 477 22.19 -13.51 16.31
CA THR A 477 21.84 -13.45 17.74
C THR A 477 20.74 -12.39 17.95
N LYS A 478 19.73 -12.75 18.72
CA LYS A 478 18.63 -11.85 19.09
C LYS A 478 18.42 -11.79 20.60
N LYS A 479 17.79 -10.71 21.05
CA LYS A 479 17.50 -10.42 22.45
C LYS A 479 16.05 -10.75 22.77
N MET A 480 15.79 -11.33 23.96
CA MET A 480 14.45 -11.54 24.52
C MET A 480 14.38 -11.11 25.98
N LEU A 481 13.18 -10.74 26.44
CA LEU A 481 12.93 -10.27 27.80
C LEU A 481 11.94 -11.17 28.51
N LEU A 482 12.38 -11.86 29.56
CA LEU A 482 11.53 -12.66 30.46
C LEU A 482 11.00 -11.79 31.58
N LEU A 483 9.69 -11.73 31.75
CA LEU A 483 9.00 -11.08 32.88
C LEU A 483 8.16 -12.13 33.60
N LYS A 484 8.45 -12.37 34.86
CA LYS A 484 7.65 -13.22 35.74
C LYS A 484 6.83 -12.37 36.69
#